data_4b664d1073f53f553f653f41b72bd0f4
#
_entry.id   4b664d1073f53f553f653f41b72bd0f4
#
_cell.length_a   1.000
_cell.length_b   1.000
_cell.length_c   1.000
_cell.angle_alpha   90.00
_cell.angle_beta   90.00
_cell.angle_gamma   90.00
#
_symmetry.space_group_name_H-M   'P 1'
#
loop_
_entity.id
_entity.type
_entity.pdbx_description
1 polymer ?
#
loop_
_entity_poly.entity_id
_entity_poly.type
_entity_poly.pdbx_seq_one_letter_code
_entity_poly.pdbx_strand_id
1 'polypeptide(L)'
;RLSLVGSEMCIRDNHKVAPPSRVGMKSNMEDLIHHFKLFTEGFHVPTGEAYAAVEHPKGEFGVYLVSDGANKPYRMKIRAPGFPHLQGLDEMAKGHMIADAVTIIGTQDIVFGEIDR
;
A
#
# COMPACT_ATOMS: atom_id res chain seq x y z
N ARG A 1 -21.17 -2.16 -1.22
CA ARG A 1 -21.02 -2.60 -2.64
C ARG A 1 -21.26 -1.48 -3.65
N LEU A 2 -22.16 -0.55 -3.39
CA LEU A 2 -22.41 0.59 -4.29
C LEU A 2 -21.22 1.58 -4.37
N SER A 3 -20.47 1.76 -3.30
CA SER A 3 -19.28 2.61 -3.29
C SER A 3 -18.12 2.03 -4.10
N LEU A 4 -18.00 0.69 -4.15
CA LEU A 4 -17.00 -0.01 -4.96
C LEU A 4 -17.29 0.10 -6.46
N VAL A 5 -18.56 0.03 -6.85
CA VAL A 5 -18.98 0.19 -8.24
C VAL A 5 -18.68 1.59 -8.77
N GLY A 6 -18.88 2.62 -7.94
CA GLY A 6 -18.53 3.99 -8.29
C GLY A 6 -17.02 4.21 -8.45
N SER A 7 -16.20 3.60 -7.59
CA SER A 7 -14.74 3.71 -7.69
C SER A 7 -14.17 2.98 -8.91
N GLU A 8 -14.72 1.83 -9.26
CA GLU A 8 -14.33 1.09 -10.48
C GLU A 8 -14.67 1.87 -11.76
N MET A 9 -15.82 2.54 -11.81
CA MET A 9 -16.19 3.39 -12.94
C MET A 9 -15.24 4.57 -13.11
N CYS A 10 -14.92 5.26 -12.02
CA CYS A 10 -13.96 6.39 -12.07
C CYS A 10 -12.54 5.95 -12.50
N ILE A 11 -12.12 4.75 -12.14
CA ILE A 11 -10.82 4.20 -12.55
C ILE A 11 -10.85 3.84 -14.05
N ARG A 12 -11.95 3.30 -14.56
CA ARG A 12 -12.06 2.93 -15.99
C ARG A 12 -12.12 4.11 -16.95
N ASP A 13 -12.68 5.23 -16.51
CA ASP A 13 -12.82 6.41 -17.36
C ASP A 13 -11.52 7.25 -17.44
N ASN A 14 -10.53 6.97 -16.60
CA ASN A 14 -9.26 7.68 -16.61
C ASN A 14 -8.17 6.87 -17.33
N HIS A 15 -8.10 6.99 -18.64
CA HIS A 15 -7.12 6.30 -19.50
C HIS A 15 -5.65 6.60 -19.15
N LYS A 16 -5.38 7.68 -18.40
CA LYS A 16 -4.02 8.02 -17.97
C LYS A 16 -3.52 7.22 -16.77
N VAL A 17 -4.44 6.69 -15.97
CA VAL A 17 -4.13 6.00 -14.71
C VAL A 17 -4.52 4.52 -14.76
N ALA A 18 -5.62 4.20 -15.45
CA ALA A 18 -6.13 2.84 -15.58
C ALA A 18 -5.68 2.18 -16.88
N PRO A 19 -5.24 0.91 -16.84
CA PRO A 19 -4.91 0.19 -18.07
C PRO A 19 -6.16 -0.02 -18.93
N PRO A 20 -6.05 0.12 -20.27
CA PRO A 20 -7.13 -0.13 -21.17
C PRO A 20 -7.55 -1.62 -21.18
N SER A 21 -8.76 -1.89 -21.66
CA SER A 21 -9.25 -3.25 -21.80
C SER A 21 -8.42 -4.02 -22.84
N ARG A 22 -8.31 -5.34 -22.67
CA ARG A 22 -7.56 -6.19 -23.60
C ARG A 22 -8.11 -6.15 -25.03
N VAL A 23 -9.43 -5.95 -25.18
CA VAL A 23 -10.07 -5.83 -26.49
C VAL A 23 -9.74 -4.48 -27.12
N GLY A 24 -9.86 -3.38 -26.37
CA GLY A 24 -9.50 -2.05 -26.83
C GLY A 24 -8.04 -1.97 -27.28
N MET A 25 -7.13 -2.52 -26.51
CA MET A 25 -5.69 -2.54 -26.83
C MET A 25 -5.39 -3.23 -28.19
N LYS A 26 -6.20 -4.21 -28.60
CA LYS A 26 -6.03 -4.94 -29.87
C LYS A 26 -6.68 -4.25 -31.07
N SER A 27 -7.70 -3.45 -30.82
CA SER A 27 -8.52 -2.83 -31.88
C SER A 27 -8.27 -1.35 -32.07
N ASN A 28 -7.74 -0.66 -31.04
CA ASN A 28 -7.57 0.78 -31.03
C ASN A 28 -6.11 1.14 -30.77
N MET A 29 -5.54 1.98 -31.63
CA MET A 29 -4.14 2.41 -31.53
C MET A 29 -3.89 3.30 -30.30
N GLU A 30 -4.83 4.16 -29.92
CA GLU A 30 -4.71 5.01 -28.74
C GLU A 30 -4.62 4.18 -27.46
N ASP A 31 -5.43 3.14 -27.34
CA ASP A 31 -5.40 2.23 -26.19
C ASP A 31 -4.09 1.44 -26.13
N LEU A 32 -3.53 1.07 -27.26
CA LEU A 32 -2.22 0.43 -27.32
C LEU A 32 -1.09 1.37 -26.84
N ILE A 33 -1.13 2.64 -27.25
CA ILE A 33 -0.16 3.65 -26.81
C ILE A 33 -0.31 3.92 -25.32
N HIS A 34 -1.52 4.04 -24.79
CA HIS A 34 -1.75 4.22 -23.36
C HIS A 34 -1.29 3.03 -22.54
N HIS A 35 -1.53 1.81 -23.02
CA HIS A 35 -1.01 0.60 -22.39
C HIS A 35 0.53 0.60 -22.34
N PHE A 36 1.17 0.87 -23.48
CA PHE A 36 2.63 0.91 -23.55
C PHE A 36 3.22 1.95 -22.60
N LYS A 37 2.71 3.17 -22.60
CA LYS A 37 3.22 4.25 -21.75
C LYS A 37 2.97 3.98 -20.26
N LEU A 38 1.82 3.42 -19.91
CA LEU A 38 1.50 3.12 -18.52
C LEU A 38 2.45 2.08 -17.90
N PHE A 39 2.83 1.07 -18.68
CA PHE A 39 3.71 0.00 -18.20
C PHE A 39 5.21 0.29 -18.36
N THR A 40 5.60 1.25 -19.18
CA THR A 40 7.01 1.65 -19.33
C THR A 40 7.38 2.85 -18.47
N GLU A 41 6.65 3.93 -18.56
CA GLU A 41 6.91 5.20 -17.86
C GLU A 41 6.07 5.34 -16.59
N GLY A 42 4.84 4.80 -16.58
CA GLY A 42 3.86 5.03 -15.54
C GLY A 42 3.16 6.39 -15.71
N PHE A 43 2.41 6.78 -14.69
CA PHE A 43 1.71 8.07 -14.65
C PHE A 43 2.42 9.05 -13.70
N HIS A 44 2.36 10.32 -14.06
CA HIS A 44 2.89 11.39 -13.24
C HIS A 44 1.84 11.86 -12.22
N VAL A 45 2.24 11.95 -10.96
CA VAL A 45 1.38 12.43 -9.88
C VAL A 45 1.68 13.90 -9.64
N PRO A 46 0.67 14.78 -9.50
CA PRO A 46 0.89 16.18 -9.15
C PRO A 46 1.73 16.32 -7.88
N THR A 47 2.48 17.40 -7.77
CA THR A 47 3.28 17.72 -6.58
C THR A 47 2.37 17.89 -5.36
N GLY A 48 2.74 17.26 -4.26
CA GLY A 48 1.97 17.33 -3.02
C GLY A 48 2.34 16.22 -2.05
N GLU A 49 1.71 16.25 -0.92
CA GLU A 49 1.85 15.21 0.10
C GLU A 49 0.48 14.67 0.52
N ALA A 50 0.43 13.41 0.84
CA ALA A 50 -0.78 12.74 1.28
C ALA A 50 -0.44 11.66 2.32
N TYR A 51 -1.29 11.56 3.32
CA TYR A 51 -1.29 10.45 4.27
C TYR A 51 -2.63 9.73 4.19
N ALA A 52 -2.59 8.43 4.02
CA ALA A 52 -3.76 7.58 4.06
C ALA A 52 -3.49 6.39 4.99
N ALA A 53 -4.46 6.11 5.84
CA ALA A 53 -4.43 4.95 6.72
C ALA A 53 -5.65 4.08 6.46
N VAL A 54 -5.44 2.78 6.50
CA VAL A 54 -6.48 1.77 6.33
C VAL A 54 -6.43 0.78 7.48
N GLU A 55 -7.57 0.19 7.78
CA GLU A 55 -7.64 -0.89 8.74
C GLU A 55 -7.03 -2.16 8.13
N HIS A 56 -6.07 -2.71 8.83
CA HIS A 56 -5.39 -3.95 8.48
C HIS A 56 -5.66 -4.98 9.58
N PRO A 57 -5.66 -6.30 9.32
CA PRO A 57 -5.88 -7.33 10.34
C PRO A 57 -4.97 -7.22 11.57
N LYS A 58 -3.76 -6.68 11.40
CA LYS A 58 -2.80 -6.46 12.50
C LYS A 58 -2.95 -5.10 13.19
N GLY A 59 -3.77 -4.21 12.67
CA GLY A 59 -3.95 -2.86 13.18
C GLY A 59 -4.01 -1.82 12.07
N GLU A 60 -3.64 -0.57 12.37
CA GLU A 60 -3.63 0.51 11.40
C GLU A 60 -2.40 0.46 10.50
N PHE A 61 -2.63 0.30 9.20
CA PHE A 61 -1.59 0.42 8.18
C PHE A 61 -1.69 1.78 7.49
N GLY A 62 -0.64 2.57 7.58
CA GLY A 62 -0.60 3.91 7.04
C GLY A 62 0.53 4.11 6.04
N VAL A 63 0.28 4.90 5.01
CA VAL A 63 1.27 5.30 4.01
C VAL A 63 1.28 6.82 3.91
N TYR A 64 2.44 7.39 4.14
CA TYR A 64 2.73 8.79 3.87
C TYR A 64 3.55 8.91 2.59
N LEU A 65 3.05 9.67 1.65
CA LEU A 65 3.63 9.81 0.31
C LEU A 65 3.88 11.29 0.01
N VAL A 66 5.06 11.57 -0.51
CA VAL A 66 5.42 12.88 -1.04
C VAL A 66 5.73 12.74 -2.53
N SER A 67 5.05 13.54 -3.36
CA SER A 67 5.26 13.59 -4.81
C SER A 67 5.89 14.91 -5.21
N ASP A 68 6.85 14.84 -6.12
CA ASP A 68 7.51 15.99 -6.78
C ASP A 68 7.03 16.23 -8.21
N GLY A 69 6.01 15.51 -8.66
CA GLY A 69 5.52 15.57 -10.03
C GLY A 69 6.09 14.49 -10.95
N ALA A 70 6.99 13.66 -10.46
CA ALA A 70 7.54 12.54 -11.21
C ALA A 70 6.62 11.31 -11.20
N ASN A 71 7.01 10.27 -11.94
CA ASN A 71 6.35 8.98 -11.95
C ASN A 71 6.72 8.10 -10.74
N LYS A 72 7.73 8.51 -9.97
CA LYS A 72 8.14 7.86 -8.74
C LYS A 72 7.94 8.81 -7.57
N PRO A 73 7.53 8.33 -6.40
CA PRO A 73 7.42 9.17 -5.23
C PRO A 73 8.80 9.70 -4.82
N TYR A 74 8.88 10.96 -4.48
CA TYR A 74 10.09 11.58 -3.91
C TYR A 74 10.44 10.93 -2.56
N ARG A 75 9.43 10.70 -1.73
CA ARG A 75 9.56 10.02 -0.45
C ARG A 75 8.30 9.23 -0.11
N MET A 76 8.50 8.03 0.39
CA MET A 76 7.42 7.20 0.92
C MET A 76 7.80 6.69 2.30
N LYS A 77 6.89 6.82 3.26
CA LYS A 77 7.02 6.26 4.59
C LYS A 77 5.82 5.35 4.86
N ILE A 78 6.12 4.11 5.20
CA ILE A 78 5.09 3.12 5.55
C ILE A 78 5.06 2.99 7.07
N ARG A 79 3.87 3.18 7.66
CA ARG A 79 3.62 2.89 9.07
C ARG A 79 3.09 1.47 9.18
N ALA A 80 3.93 0.57 9.66
CA ALA A 80 3.55 -0.80 9.94
C ALA A 80 2.92 -0.92 11.34
N PRO A 81 1.83 -1.65 11.53
CA PRO A 81 1.18 -1.80 12.83
C PRO A 81 2.01 -2.65 13.81
N GLY A 82 2.83 -3.57 13.34
CA GLY A 82 3.65 -4.44 14.18
C GLY A 82 4.78 -3.71 14.93
N PHE A 83 5.28 -2.61 14.39
CA PHE A 83 6.37 -1.87 15.01
C PHE A 83 6.02 -1.31 16.40
N PRO A 84 4.91 -0.59 16.60
CA PRO A 84 4.50 -0.19 17.95
C PRO A 84 4.10 -1.36 18.85
N HIS A 85 3.54 -2.45 18.30
CA HIS A 85 3.18 -3.63 19.08
C HIS A 85 4.40 -4.34 19.69
N LEU A 86 5.53 -4.35 18.98
CA LEU A 86 6.76 -4.94 19.49
C LEU A 86 7.27 -4.26 20.76
N GLN A 87 7.01 -2.97 20.94
CA GLN A 87 7.38 -2.25 22.15
C GLN A 87 6.69 -2.83 23.41
N GLY A 88 5.48 -3.35 23.27
CA GLY A 88 4.74 -3.99 24.36
C GLY A 88 5.30 -5.34 24.80
N LEU A 89 6.15 -5.97 23.97
CA LEU A 89 6.73 -7.28 24.28
C LEU A 89 7.54 -7.26 25.58
N ASP A 90 8.30 -6.20 25.83
CA ASP A 90 9.12 -6.09 27.04
C ASP A 90 8.30 -6.11 28.33
N GLU A 91 7.18 -5.39 28.34
CA GLU A 91 6.26 -5.40 29.50
C GLU A 91 5.54 -6.75 29.67
N MET A 92 5.14 -7.36 28.57
CA MET A 92 4.42 -8.65 28.60
C MET A 92 5.33 -9.82 28.98
N ALA A 93 6.62 -9.74 28.67
CA ALA A 93 7.58 -10.80 28.95
C ALA A 93 8.12 -10.79 30.40
N LYS A 94 7.92 -9.70 31.15
CA LYS A 94 8.41 -9.59 32.51
C LYS A 94 7.79 -10.65 33.43
N GLY A 95 8.63 -11.44 34.07
CA GLY A 95 8.21 -12.47 35.01
C GLY A 95 7.75 -13.79 34.38
N HIS A 96 7.85 -13.91 33.06
CA HIS A 96 7.53 -15.12 32.33
C HIS A 96 8.77 -15.91 31.91
N MET A 97 8.60 -17.18 31.54
CA MET A 97 9.68 -18.01 31.03
C MET A 97 10.03 -17.63 29.58
N ILE A 98 11.26 -17.94 29.16
CA ILE A 98 11.71 -17.71 27.78
C ILE A 98 10.82 -18.42 26.76
N ALA A 99 10.28 -19.59 27.10
CA ALA A 99 9.32 -20.32 26.24
C ALA A 99 8.03 -19.53 26.00
N ASP A 100 7.59 -18.73 26.97
CA ASP A 100 6.38 -17.91 26.87
C ASP A 100 6.57 -16.73 25.90
N ALA A 101 7.80 -16.31 25.67
CA ALA A 101 8.12 -15.23 24.72
C ALA A 101 7.65 -15.56 23.30
N VAL A 102 7.77 -16.82 22.88
CA VAL A 102 7.28 -17.28 21.57
C VAL A 102 5.76 -17.18 21.49
N THR A 103 5.07 -17.55 22.56
CA THR A 103 3.60 -17.44 22.66
C THR A 103 3.15 -15.98 22.64
N ILE A 104 3.86 -15.10 23.33
CA ILE A 104 3.58 -13.66 23.35
C ILE A 104 3.74 -13.05 21.95
N ILE A 105 4.81 -13.37 21.23
CA ILE A 105 5.04 -12.94 19.84
C ILE A 105 3.89 -13.43 18.94
N GLY A 106 3.47 -14.68 19.08
CA GLY A 106 2.34 -15.22 18.33
C GLY A 106 1.02 -14.52 18.65
N THR A 107 0.79 -14.16 19.91
CA THR A 107 -0.41 -13.44 20.34
C THR A 107 -0.45 -12.01 19.81
N GLN A 108 0.69 -11.33 19.76
CA GLN A 108 0.82 -9.98 19.19
C GLN A 108 0.81 -9.97 17.66
N ASP A 109 0.86 -11.14 17.01
CA ASP A 109 0.91 -11.29 15.55
C ASP A 109 2.05 -10.46 14.91
N ILE A 110 3.24 -10.58 15.49
CA ILE A 110 4.42 -9.85 15.01
C ILE A 110 5.07 -10.66 13.88
N VAL A 111 5.25 -10.00 12.74
CA VAL A 111 6.05 -10.49 11.61
C VAL A 111 7.26 -9.57 11.45
N PHE A 112 8.45 -10.12 11.59
CA PHE A 112 9.68 -9.32 11.61
C PHE A 112 10.00 -8.65 10.27
N GLY A 113 9.45 -9.14 9.16
CA GLY A 113 9.60 -8.51 7.86
C GLY A 113 9.05 -7.07 7.78
N GLU A 114 8.00 -6.76 8.53
CA GLU A 114 7.44 -5.40 8.61
C GLU A 114 8.20 -4.49 9.60
N ILE A 115 8.92 -5.07 10.52
CA ILE A 115 9.70 -4.36 11.55
C ILE A 115 11.11 -4.07 11.07
N ASP A 116 11.73 -5.05 10.45
CA ASP A 116 13.14 -5.05 10.06
C ASP A 116 13.38 -4.38 8.70
N ARG A 117 12.36 -4.30 7.84
CA ARG A 117 12.31 -3.65 6.52
C ARG A 117 13.43 -4.02 5.55
#